data_fead954a5d3a80f5c921c7bd727889ef
#
_entry.id   fead954a5d3a80f5c921c7bd727889ef
#
_cell.length_a   1.000
_cell.length_b   1.000
_cell.length_c   1.000
_cell.angle_alpha   90.00
_cell.angle_beta   90.00
_cell.angle_gamma   90.00
#
_symmetry.space_group_name_H-M   'P 1'
#
loop_
_entity.id
_entity.type
_entity.pdbx_description
1 polymer ?
#
loop_
_entity_poly.entity_id
_entity_poly.type
_entity_poly.pdbx_seq_one_letter_code
_entity_poly.pdbx_strand_id
1 'polypeptide(L)'
;TWTTMMSDRLVLGRNFLSKKSNLLCSIGPDMEGELRLLCNSLDYDKVFPYLWKSRAKPTNTGTAKLRPQVVGEFVYMLQNDKEQLFNPISSGIERKYNNHDDYGNYRTTTILTSNLGRYKRETMRFTIGNYTPPYDKRWKAGYNEIKTMFDNHRLGFNEDGEPYCKHYEGDEDEQHIPFWTYIPEELSSTAENGKNELSDIIPDHGFDTVKPRELLLYFLNAITSKNDYVFDYFAGSGTTAHSVISMN
;
A
#
# COMPACT_ATOMS: atom_id res chain seq x y z
N THR A 1 13.90 -27.02 -16.91
CA THR A 1 14.14 -25.55 -16.86
C THR A 1 13.56 -24.97 -15.56
N TRP A 2 13.94 -23.74 -15.19
CA TRP A 2 13.35 -23.01 -14.06
C TRP A 2 11.83 -22.90 -14.19
N THR A 3 11.35 -22.53 -15.37
CA THR A 3 9.90 -22.38 -15.67
C THR A 3 9.13 -23.67 -15.44
N THR A 4 9.67 -24.83 -15.88
CA THR A 4 9.04 -26.14 -15.66
C THR A 4 8.93 -26.45 -14.17
N MET A 5 10.03 -26.23 -13.44
CA MET A 5 10.07 -26.44 -11.99
C MET A 5 9.04 -25.56 -11.25
N MET A 6 8.93 -24.29 -11.64
CA MET A 6 7.98 -23.34 -11.01
C MET A 6 6.54 -23.64 -11.40
N SER A 7 6.27 -24.04 -12.65
CA SER A 7 4.94 -24.41 -13.12
C SER A 7 4.31 -25.48 -12.24
N ASP A 8 5.03 -26.58 -12.02
CA ASP A 8 4.54 -27.69 -11.19
C ASP A 8 4.21 -27.22 -9.76
N ARG A 9 5.06 -26.38 -9.20
CA ARG A 9 4.89 -25.87 -7.84
C ARG A 9 3.74 -24.89 -7.69
N LEU A 10 3.56 -24.00 -8.66
CA LEU A 10 2.44 -23.05 -8.65
C LEU A 10 1.10 -23.76 -8.87
N VAL A 11 1.06 -24.77 -9.74
CA VAL A 11 -0.13 -25.62 -9.93
C VAL A 11 -0.46 -26.40 -8.65
N LEU A 12 0.53 -27.03 -8.03
CA LEU A 12 0.34 -27.74 -6.76
C LEU A 12 -0.05 -26.78 -5.64
N GLY A 13 0.61 -25.61 -5.54
CA GLY A 13 0.29 -24.58 -4.55
C GLY A 13 -1.17 -24.15 -4.61
N ARG A 14 -1.74 -24.04 -5.81
CA ARG A 14 -3.16 -23.72 -5.99
C ARG A 14 -4.11 -24.72 -5.31
N ASN A 15 -3.75 -26.00 -5.26
CA ASN A 15 -4.59 -27.03 -4.64
C ASN A 15 -4.72 -26.88 -3.11
N PHE A 16 -3.81 -26.10 -2.48
CA PHE A 16 -3.89 -25.80 -1.05
C PHE A 16 -4.71 -24.52 -0.76
N LEU A 17 -5.04 -23.74 -1.79
CA LEU A 17 -5.78 -22.50 -1.61
C LEU A 17 -7.26 -22.74 -1.43
N SER A 18 -7.85 -22.11 -0.42
CA SER A 18 -9.29 -21.96 -0.31
C SER A 18 -9.81 -20.96 -1.36
N LYS A 19 -11.13 -20.85 -1.53
CA LYS A 19 -11.72 -19.95 -2.53
C LYS A 19 -11.26 -18.50 -2.37
N LYS A 20 -11.13 -18.01 -1.13
CA LYS A 20 -10.73 -16.61 -0.82
C LYS A 20 -9.26 -16.48 -0.42
N SER A 21 -8.40 -17.32 -0.94
CA SER A 21 -6.97 -17.28 -0.63
C SER A 21 -6.15 -16.71 -1.78
N ASN A 22 -4.94 -16.27 -1.43
CA ASN A 22 -3.99 -15.72 -2.37
C ASN A 22 -2.70 -16.52 -2.35
N LEU A 23 -2.03 -16.62 -3.49
CA LEU A 23 -0.66 -17.10 -3.59
C LEU A 23 0.26 -15.93 -3.88
N LEU A 24 1.33 -15.79 -3.10
CA LEU A 24 2.36 -14.79 -3.29
C LEU A 24 3.62 -15.44 -3.86
N CYS A 25 4.21 -14.81 -4.88
CA CYS A 25 5.46 -15.27 -5.46
C CYS A 25 6.40 -14.09 -5.69
N SER A 26 7.50 -14.01 -4.95
CA SER A 26 8.50 -12.97 -5.12
C SER A 26 9.58 -13.38 -6.11
N ILE A 27 10.04 -12.43 -6.95
CA ILE A 27 10.98 -12.67 -8.02
C ILE A 27 11.86 -11.44 -8.27
N GLY A 28 13.12 -11.67 -8.60
CA GLY A 28 13.99 -10.63 -9.12
C GLY A 28 13.66 -10.25 -10.55
N PRO A 29 14.12 -9.07 -11.02
CA PRO A 29 13.79 -8.56 -12.35
C PRO A 29 14.32 -9.44 -13.49
N ASP A 30 15.36 -10.25 -13.25
CA ASP A 30 15.96 -11.10 -14.29
C ASP A 30 15.03 -12.21 -14.77
N MET A 31 14.10 -12.67 -13.92
CA MET A 31 13.15 -13.75 -14.22
C MET A 31 11.68 -13.31 -14.13
N GLU A 32 11.44 -12.00 -14.03
CA GLU A 32 10.09 -11.43 -13.91
C GLU A 32 9.21 -11.78 -15.12
N GLY A 33 9.77 -11.63 -16.32
CA GLY A 33 9.04 -11.91 -17.56
C GLY A 33 8.54 -13.34 -17.66
N GLU A 34 9.39 -14.31 -17.31
CA GLU A 34 9.05 -15.74 -17.31
C GLU A 34 8.00 -16.07 -16.24
N LEU A 35 8.13 -15.52 -15.04
CA LEU A 35 7.13 -15.70 -14.00
C LEU A 35 5.79 -15.10 -14.39
N ARG A 36 5.79 -13.91 -14.97
CA ARG A 36 4.58 -13.22 -15.42
C ARG A 36 3.81 -14.06 -16.47
N LEU A 37 4.52 -14.56 -17.49
CA LEU A 37 3.93 -15.42 -18.50
C LEU A 37 3.37 -16.69 -17.88
N LEU A 38 4.10 -17.30 -16.96
CA LEU A 38 3.66 -18.49 -16.25
C LEU A 38 2.41 -18.21 -15.41
N CYS A 39 2.39 -17.16 -14.59
CA CYS A 39 1.24 -16.79 -13.78
C CYS A 39 -0.01 -16.52 -14.62
N ASN A 40 0.15 -15.86 -15.78
CA ASN A 40 -0.96 -15.59 -16.70
C ASN A 40 -1.49 -16.86 -17.41
N SER A 41 -0.69 -17.92 -17.46
CA SER A 41 -1.12 -19.23 -18.02
C SER A 41 -1.86 -20.10 -17.01
N LEU A 42 -1.84 -19.72 -15.73
CA LEU A 42 -2.55 -20.42 -14.66
C LEU A 42 -3.98 -19.88 -14.53
N ASP A 43 -4.88 -20.75 -14.13
CA ASP A 43 -6.30 -20.44 -14.01
C ASP A 43 -6.63 -19.74 -12.67
N TYR A 44 -6.06 -18.54 -12.49
CA TYR A 44 -6.40 -17.62 -11.39
C TYR A 44 -7.32 -16.52 -11.91
N ASP A 45 -8.23 -16.06 -11.07
CA ASP A 45 -9.16 -14.99 -11.43
C ASP A 45 -8.44 -13.67 -11.72
N LYS A 46 -7.39 -13.38 -10.97
CA LYS A 46 -6.53 -12.19 -11.17
C LYS A 46 -5.09 -12.45 -10.80
N VAL A 47 -4.21 -11.74 -11.48
CA VAL A 47 -2.76 -11.71 -11.22
C VAL A 47 -2.33 -10.25 -11.09
N PHE A 48 -1.82 -9.89 -9.92
CA PHE A 48 -1.35 -8.54 -9.62
C PHE A 48 0.17 -8.51 -9.44
N PRO A 49 0.90 -7.76 -10.26
CA PRO A 49 2.31 -7.48 -10.04
C PRO A 49 2.45 -6.33 -9.03
N TYR A 50 3.18 -6.57 -7.95
CA TYR A 50 3.60 -5.55 -7.00
C TYR A 50 5.06 -5.23 -7.24
N LEU A 51 5.41 -3.96 -7.24
CA LEU A 51 6.78 -3.49 -7.28
C LEU A 51 7.22 -3.08 -5.86
N TRP A 52 8.11 -3.86 -5.28
CA TRP A 52 8.72 -3.59 -3.98
C TRP A 52 10.03 -2.83 -4.16
N LYS A 53 10.20 -1.69 -3.49
CA LYS A 53 11.46 -0.98 -3.42
C LYS A 53 12.41 -1.73 -2.47
N SER A 54 13.17 -2.69 -3.01
CA SER A 54 14.03 -3.61 -2.24
C SER A 54 15.34 -2.98 -1.78
N ARG A 55 15.73 -1.82 -2.32
CA ARG A 55 16.99 -1.09 -2.00
C ARG A 55 16.71 0.38 -1.76
N ALA A 56 17.30 0.95 -0.71
CA ALA A 56 17.16 2.37 -0.38
C ALA A 56 17.69 3.28 -1.49
N LYS A 57 18.80 2.89 -2.12
CA LYS A 57 19.48 3.66 -3.19
C LYS A 57 20.16 2.72 -4.19
N PRO A 58 20.42 3.20 -5.44
CA PRO A 58 21.19 2.45 -6.41
C PRO A 58 22.60 2.14 -5.91
N THR A 59 23.12 0.98 -6.28
CA THR A 59 24.51 0.61 -5.98
C THR A 59 25.47 1.37 -6.91
N ASN A 60 26.40 2.12 -6.37
CA ASN A 60 27.43 2.81 -7.17
C ASN A 60 28.59 1.85 -7.48
N THR A 61 28.40 0.95 -8.42
CA THR A 61 29.40 -0.03 -8.86
C THR A 61 30.05 0.41 -10.18
N GLY A 62 31.15 -0.21 -10.58
CA GLY A 62 31.80 0.04 -11.89
C GLY A 62 30.88 -0.16 -13.09
N THR A 63 29.80 -0.95 -12.95
CA THR A 63 28.78 -1.18 -14.00
C THR A 63 27.69 -0.10 -14.03
N ALA A 64 27.63 0.81 -13.05
CA ALA A 64 26.59 1.83 -12.97
C ALA A 64 26.54 2.78 -14.18
N LYS A 65 27.69 2.96 -14.86
CA LYS A 65 27.78 3.74 -16.10
C LYS A 65 27.32 2.98 -17.35
N LEU A 66 27.24 1.64 -17.28
CA LEU A 66 26.95 0.79 -18.43
C LEU A 66 25.49 0.35 -18.50
N ARG A 67 24.78 0.33 -17.37
CA ARG A 67 23.39 -0.10 -17.28
C ARG A 67 22.66 0.55 -16.11
N PRO A 68 21.33 0.73 -16.23
CA PRO A 68 20.50 1.15 -15.10
C PRO A 68 20.70 0.21 -13.89
N GLN A 69 20.65 0.80 -12.69
CA GLN A 69 20.78 0.03 -11.45
C GLN A 69 19.39 -0.36 -10.94
N VAL A 70 19.26 -1.64 -10.62
CA VAL A 70 18.01 -2.19 -10.07
C VAL A 70 17.85 -1.78 -8.62
N VAL A 71 16.70 -1.20 -8.27
CA VAL A 71 16.32 -0.80 -6.90
C VAL A 71 15.03 -1.44 -6.42
N GLY A 72 14.39 -2.25 -7.26
CA GLY A 72 13.14 -2.92 -6.95
C GLY A 72 13.11 -4.37 -7.39
N GLU A 73 12.25 -5.13 -6.73
CA GLU A 73 11.92 -6.52 -7.05
C GLU A 73 10.41 -6.65 -7.15
N PHE A 74 9.92 -7.76 -7.70
CA PHE A 74 8.50 -7.97 -7.87
C PHE A 74 7.95 -9.01 -6.89
N VAL A 75 6.70 -8.81 -6.50
CA VAL A 75 5.88 -9.82 -5.83
C VAL A 75 4.61 -9.97 -6.65
N TYR A 76 4.36 -11.16 -7.14
CA TYR A 76 3.10 -11.49 -7.82
C TYR A 76 2.11 -12.03 -6.81
N MET A 77 0.93 -11.45 -6.79
CA MET A 77 -0.21 -11.99 -6.05
C MET A 77 -1.21 -12.59 -7.04
N LEU A 78 -1.46 -13.87 -6.88
CA LEU A 78 -2.42 -14.64 -7.67
C LEU A 78 -3.66 -14.84 -6.81
N GLN A 79 -4.79 -14.32 -7.25
CA GLN A 79 -6.05 -14.28 -6.53
C GLN A 79 -7.04 -15.30 -7.10
N ASN A 80 -7.61 -16.10 -6.23
CA ASN A 80 -8.53 -17.18 -6.59
C ASN A 80 -10.00 -16.74 -6.62
N ASP A 81 -10.32 -15.54 -6.10
CA ASP A 81 -11.65 -14.94 -6.11
C ASP A 81 -11.54 -13.45 -6.42
N LYS A 82 -12.06 -13.03 -7.57
CA LYS A 82 -12.04 -11.63 -8.04
C LYS A 82 -12.82 -10.66 -7.16
N GLU A 83 -13.69 -11.15 -6.31
CA GLU A 83 -14.54 -10.35 -5.41
C GLU A 83 -13.99 -10.29 -3.98
N GLN A 84 -12.80 -10.86 -3.75
CA GLN A 84 -12.15 -10.78 -2.46
C GLN A 84 -11.88 -9.31 -2.08
N LEU A 85 -12.25 -8.94 -0.87
CA LEU A 85 -11.94 -7.64 -0.27
C LEU A 85 -10.59 -7.72 0.45
N PHE A 86 -9.84 -6.63 0.41
CA PHE A 86 -8.62 -6.47 1.15
C PHE A 86 -8.86 -5.68 2.43
N ASN A 87 -8.15 -6.01 3.49
CA ASN A 87 -8.14 -5.21 4.70
C ASN A 87 -7.42 -3.88 4.42
N PRO A 88 -7.87 -2.77 5.02
CA PRO A 88 -7.13 -1.52 4.97
C PRO A 88 -5.80 -1.66 5.71
N ILE A 89 -4.75 -1.01 5.18
CA ILE A 89 -3.40 -1.07 5.75
C ILE A 89 -3.17 0.19 6.57
N SER A 90 -2.64 0.05 7.80
CA SER A 90 -2.16 1.20 8.55
C SER A 90 -1.04 1.88 7.79
N SER A 91 -1.10 3.20 7.66
CA SER A 91 -0.04 3.96 6.98
C SER A 91 1.24 4.07 7.83
N GLY A 92 1.14 3.85 9.15
CA GLY A 92 2.21 4.13 10.10
C GLY A 92 2.62 5.61 10.17
N ILE A 93 1.91 6.50 9.46
CA ILE A 93 2.22 7.92 9.42
C ILE A 93 1.46 8.63 10.52
N GLU A 94 2.18 9.22 11.46
CA GLU A 94 1.59 10.12 12.45
C GLU A 94 1.09 11.40 11.78
N ARG A 95 -0.18 11.74 12.04
CA ARG A 95 -0.76 13.00 11.60
C ARG A 95 -0.22 14.16 12.43
N LYS A 96 0.18 15.23 11.76
CA LYS A 96 0.64 16.46 12.43
C LYS A 96 -0.50 17.47 12.47
N TYR A 97 -0.84 17.92 13.67
CA TYR A 97 -1.87 18.92 13.93
C TYR A 97 -1.19 20.25 14.27
N ASN A 98 -0.75 20.97 13.23
CA ASN A 98 0.10 22.17 13.36
C ASN A 98 -0.68 23.47 13.59
N ASN A 99 -2.01 23.42 13.57
CA ASN A 99 -2.86 24.59 13.79
C ASN A 99 -3.60 24.42 15.12
N HIS A 100 -4.01 25.56 15.71
CA HIS A 100 -4.75 25.59 16.97
C HIS A 100 -5.86 26.64 16.91
N ASP A 101 -7.02 26.34 17.51
CA ASP A 101 -8.11 27.29 17.78
C ASP A 101 -8.80 26.92 19.09
N ASP A 102 -9.93 27.57 19.39
CA ASP A 102 -10.69 27.38 20.65
C ASP A 102 -11.22 25.95 20.83
N TYR A 103 -11.23 25.14 19.78
CA TYR A 103 -11.69 23.74 19.78
C TYR A 103 -10.56 22.72 19.88
N GLY A 104 -9.29 23.16 19.76
CA GLY A 104 -8.12 22.32 19.92
C GLY A 104 -7.12 22.38 18.77
N ASN A 105 -6.16 21.44 18.77
CA ASN A 105 -5.20 21.28 17.71
C ASN A 105 -5.87 20.66 16.47
N TYR A 106 -5.57 21.16 15.30
CA TYR A 106 -6.13 20.64 14.06
C TYR A 106 -5.13 20.67 12.90
N ARG A 107 -5.38 19.82 11.92
CA ARG A 107 -4.77 19.87 10.60
C ARG A 107 -5.80 20.30 9.55
N THR A 108 -5.35 20.76 8.41
CA THR A 108 -6.22 21.22 7.32
C THR A 108 -6.15 20.30 6.11
N THR A 109 -7.27 20.17 5.41
CA THR A 109 -7.33 19.55 4.09
C THR A 109 -8.15 20.40 3.13
N THR A 110 -7.84 20.29 1.82
CA THR A 110 -8.60 20.99 0.80
C THR A 110 -10.01 20.43 0.67
N ILE A 111 -11.01 21.29 0.69
CA ILE A 111 -12.43 20.95 0.55
C ILE A 111 -12.98 21.23 -0.85
N LEU A 112 -12.19 21.91 -1.68
CA LEU A 112 -12.51 22.18 -3.07
C LEU A 112 -11.72 21.26 -4.01
N THR A 113 -12.32 21.01 -5.18
CA THR A 113 -11.68 20.28 -6.29
C THR A 113 -12.03 20.95 -7.61
N SER A 114 -11.31 20.63 -8.68
CA SER A 114 -11.58 21.15 -10.03
C SER A 114 -13.01 20.82 -10.50
N ASN A 115 -13.65 21.79 -11.14
CA ASN A 115 -14.96 21.65 -11.80
C ASN A 115 -14.84 21.76 -13.32
N LEU A 116 -13.68 21.44 -13.89
CA LEU A 116 -13.41 21.51 -15.32
C LEU A 116 -13.48 20.13 -15.99
N GLY A 117 -13.64 20.13 -17.33
CA GLY A 117 -13.61 18.93 -18.15
C GLY A 117 -14.85 18.04 -18.00
N ARG A 118 -14.66 16.74 -18.28
CA ARG A 118 -15.75 15.73 -18.31
C ARG A 118 -16.37 15.42 -16.94
N TYR A 119 -15.74 15.84 -15.85
CA TYR A 119 -16.21 15.61 -14.48
C TYR A 119 -16.89 16.83 -13.86
N LYS A 120 -17.28 17.81 -14.68
CA LYS A 120 -18.00 19.00 -14.25
C LYS A 120 -19.31 18.64 -13.55
N ARG A 121 -19.57 19.26 -12.37
CA ARG A 121 -20.80 19.06 -11.56
C ARG A 121 -21.26 20.38 -10.98
N GLU A 122 -22.12 21.09 -11.70
CA GLU A 122 -22.67 22.40 -11.28
C GLU A 122 -23.47 22.30 -9.97
N THR A 123 -24.12 21.17 -9.71
CA THR A 123 -24.86 20.93 -8.45
C THR A 123 -23.96 20.91 -7.20
N MET A 124 -22.64 20.82 -7.39
CA MET A 124 -21.65 20.87 -6.31
C MET A 124 -21.05 22.27 -6.12
N ARG A 125 -21.63 23.31 -6.72
CA ARG A 125 -21.24 24.72 -6.61
C ARG A 125 -22.30 25.54 -5.89
N PHE A 126 -22.68 25.14 -4.73
CA PHE A 126 -23.67 25.84 -3.88
C PHE A 126 -22.97 26.79 -2.90
N THR A 127 -23.75 27.76 -2.39
CA THR A 127 -23.27 28.74 -1.40
C THR A 127 -23.37 28.19 0.01
N ILE A 128 -22.29 28.35 0.81
CA ILE A 128 -22.28 28.09 2.25
C ILE A 128 -21.75 29.35 2.96
N GLY A 129 -22.50 29.87 3.90
CA GLY A 129 -22.23 31.19 4.47
C GLY A 129 -22.20 32.25 3.37
N ASN A 130 -21.08 32.94 3.25
CA ASN A 130 -20.85 33.96 2.21
C ASN A 130 -19.96 33.49 1.06
N TYR A 131 -19.67 32.18 0.98
CA TYR A 131 -18.75 31.64 -0.02
C TYR A 131 -19.45 30.75 -1.03
N THR A 132 -19.16 31.00 -2.30
CA THR A 132 -19.58 30.17 -3.45
C THR A 132 -18.32 29.79 -4.24
N PRO A 133 -18.06 28.50 -4.51
CA PRO A 133 -16.89 28.11 -5.31
C PRO A 133 -16.89 28.82 -6.68
N PRO A 134 -15.73 29.31 -7.17
CA PRO A 134 -15.61 29.88 -8.51
C PRO A 134 -15.94 28.82 -9.59
N TYR A 135 -16.12 29.24 -10.84
CA TYR A 135 -16.63 28.41 -11.92
C TYR A 135 -15.78 27.16 -12.21
N ASP A 136 -14.49 27.26 -11.95
CA ASP A 136 -13.49 26.20 -12.15
C ASP A 136 -13.29 25.28 -10.95
N LYS A 137 -13.95 25.59 -9.81
CA LYS A 137 -13.90 24.79 -8.57
C LYS A 137 -15.30 24.37 -8.12
N ARG A 138 -15.37 23.29 -7.35
CA ARG A 138 -16.56 22.79 -6.70
C ARG A 138 -16.24 22.18 -5.34
N TRP A 139 -17.23 22.07 -4.49
CA TRP A 139 -17.13 21.32 -3.24
C TRP A 139 -16.80 19.85 -3.52
N LYS A 140 -16.01 19.21 -2.65
CA LYS A 140 -15.73 17.77 -2.68
C LYS A 140 -16.90 16.93 -2.18
N ALA A 141 -17.76 17.51 -1.32
CA ALA A 141 -18.89 16.86 -0.68
C ALA A 141 -20.22 17.57 -0.98
N GLY A 142 -21.32 16.90 -0.68
CA GLY A 142 -22.67 17.42 -0.90
C GLY A 142 -23.07 18.56 0.05
N TYR A 143 -24.17 19.26 -0.27
CA TYR A 143 -24.63 20.43 0.49
C TYR A 143 -24.77 20.14 1.99
N ASN A 144 -25.46 19.07 2.35
CA ASN A 144 -25.72 18.75 3.76
C ASN A 144 -24.43 18.49 4.54
N GLU A 145 -23.47 17.83 3.93
CA GLU A 145 -22.17 17.51 4.55
C GLU A 145 -21.36 18.79 4.78
N ILE A 146 -21.21 19.63 3.74
CA ILE A 146 -20.49 20.90 3.86
C ILE A 146 -21.19 21.84 4.85
N LYS A 147 -22.53 21.87 4.85
CA LYS A 147 -23.30 22.66 5.82
C LYS A 147 -23.06 22.19 7.26
N THR A 148 -23.05 20.88 7.48
CA THR A 148 -22.74 20.30 8.80
C THR A 148 -21.31 20.65 9.24
N MET A 149 -20.33 20.61 8.34
CA MET A 149 -18.96 21.04 8.64
C MET A 149 -18.90 22.52 9.02
N PHE A 150 -19.66 23.37 8.31
CA PHE A 150 -19.74 24.80 8.59
C PHE A 150 -20.38 25.08 9.96
N ASP A 151 -21.51 24.47 10.24
CA ASP A 151 -22.26 24.64 11.49
C ASP A 151 -21.48 24.12 12.71
N ASN A 152 -20.63 23.10 12.53
CA ASN A 152 -19.79 22.51 13.55
C ASN A 152 -18.38 23.13 13.62
N HIS A 153 -18.15 24.28 13.01
CA HIS A 153 -16.86 25.00 13.01
C HIS A 153 -15.69 24.22 12.39
N ARG A 154 -15.99 23.20 11.57
CA ARG A 154 -15.00 22.39 10.87
C ARG A 154 -14.65 22.91 9.47
N LEU A 155 -15.30 23.96 9.01
CA LEU A 155 -14.95 24.69 7.80
C LEU A 155 -14.24 25.99 8.19
N GLY A 156 -12.98 26.14 7.78
CA GLY A 156 -12.20 27.38 7.96
C GLY A 156 -11.99 28.06 6.61
N PHE A 157 -11.49 29.30 6.66
CA PHE A 157 -11.10 30.07 5.47
C PHE A 157 -9.69 30.60 5.67
N ASN A 158 -8.86 30.52 4.65
CA ASN A 158 -7.51 31.07 4.69
C ASN A 158 -7.52 32.60 4.43
N GLU A 159 -6.36 33.22 4.40
CA GLU A 159 -6.21 34.66 4.15
C GLU A 159 -6.75 35.10 2.78
N ASP A 160 -6.73 34.21 1.79
CA ASP A 160 -7.27 34.46 0.45
C ASP A 160 -8.80 34.21 0.37
N GLY A 161 -9.43 33.83 1.50
CA GLY A 161 -10.85 33.50 1.56
C GLY A 161 -11.20 32.12 0.98
N GLU A 162 -10.22 31.25 0.69
CA GLU A 162 -10.49 29.89 0.24
C GLU A 162 -10.82 28.96 1.42
N PRO A 163 -11.88 28.12 1.28
CA PRO A 163 -12.30 27.23 2.34
C PRO A 163 -11.38 26.00 2.48
N TYR A 164 -11.20 25.54 3.70
CA TYR A 164 -10.55 24.29 4.05
C TYR A 164 -11.30 23.54 5.14
N CYS A 165 -11.14 22.22 5.19
CA CYS A 165 -11.68 21.40 6.27
C CYS A 165 -10.68 21.32 7.42
N LYS A 166 -11.16 21.48 8.66
CA LYS A 166 -10.40 21.24 9.89
C LYS A 166 -10.65 19.83 10.38
N HIS A 167 -9.56 19.12 10.71
CA HIS A 167 -9.59 17.81 11.35
C HIS A 167 -8.89 17.93 12.70
N TYR A 168 -9.63 17.79 13.78
CA TYR A 168 -9.09 17.94 15.12
C TYR A 168 -8.38 16.67 15.58
N GLU A 169 -7.37 16.88 16.43
CA GLU A 169 -6.66 15.80 17.11
C GLU A 169 -7.65 15.01 17.97
N GLY A 170 -7.62 13.67 17.86
CA GLY A 170 -8.53 12.77 18.55
C GLY A 170 -9.87 12.48 17.86
N ASP A 171 -10.24 13.24 16.82
CA ASP A 171 -11.48 12.98 16.04
C ASP A 171 -11.27 12.01 14.86
N GLU A 172 -10.03 11.77 14.51
CA GLU A 172 -9.68 10.95 13.36
C GLU A 172 -9.17 9.58 13.82
N ASP A 173 -9.74 8.54 13.26
CA ASP A 173 -9.22 7.19 13.37
C ASP A 173 -7.80 7.08 12.79
N GLU A 174 -7.12 5.98 13.09
CA GLU A 174 -5.83 5.66 12.50
C GLU A 174 -5.89 5.81 10.98
N GLN A 175 -4.85 6.41 10.40
CA GLN A 175 -4.82 6.61 8.95
C GLN A 175 -4.58 5.29 8.25
N HIS A 176 -5.62 4.82 7.57
CA HIS A 176 -5.53 3.68 6.68
C HIS A 176 -5.30 4.12 5.24
N ILE A 177 -4.52 3.34 4.52
CA ILE A 177 -4.28 3.51 3.09
C ILE A 177 -4.85 2.31 2.33
N PRO A 178 -5.28 2.50 1.08
CA PRO A 178 -5.63 1.38 0.22
C PRO A 178 -4.44 0.43 0.03
N PHE A 179 -4.72 -0.84 -0.17
CA PHE A 179 -3.71 -1.81 -0.57
C PHE A 179 -3.30 -1.55 -2.02
N TRP A 180 -2.07 -1.08 -2.24
CA TRP A 180 -1.57 -0.63 -3.54
C TRP A 180 -0.37 -1.44 -4.04
N THR A 181 -0.12 -1.39 -5.35
CA THR A 181 0.86 -2.26 -6.01
C THR A 181 2.30 -1.74 -6.06
N TYR A 182 2.55 -0.49 -5.68
CA TYR A 182 3.90 0.02 -5.42
C TYR A 182 4.14 0.02 -3.91
N ILE A 183 5.18 -0.70 -3.47
CA ILE A 183 5.48 -0.84 -2.04
C ILE A 183 6.76 -0.04 -1.75
N PRO A 184 6.63 1.16 -1.16
CA PRO A 184 7.78 1.98 -0.81
C PRO A 184 8.51 1.42 0.41
N GLU A 185 9.74 1.88 0.61
CA GLU A 185 10.63 1.43 1.70
C GLU A 185 9.99 1.64 3.08
N GLU A 186 9.27 2.74 3.25
CA GLU A 186 8.63 3.11 4.52
C GLU A 186 7.58 2.08 4.99
N LEU A 187 6.97 1.34 4.07
CA LEU A 187 5.96 0.33 4.37
C LEU A 187 6.49 -1.11 4.43
N SER A 188 7.67 -1.35 3.85
CA SER A 188 8.13 -2.72 3.61
C SER A 188 9.58 -2.95 3.99
N SER A 189 10.31 -1.90 4.34
CA SER A 189 11.76 -1.95 4.57
C SER A 189 12.55 -2.45 3.33
N THR A 190 13.83 -2.73 3.47
CA THR A 190 14.73 -3.15 2.39
C THR A 190 15.30 -4.55 2.61
N ALA A 191 15.86 -5.15 1.56
CA ALA A 191 16.54 -6.45 1.66
C ALA A 191 17.76 -6.39 2.59
N GLU A 192 18.46 -5.26 2.66
CA GLU A 192 19.58 -5.04 3.58
C GLU A 192 19.11 -5.10 5.04
N ASN A 193 18.02 -4.42 5.36
CA ASN A 193 17.45 -4.45 6.71
C ASN A 193 16.96 -5.85 7.07
N GLY A 194 16.32 -6.57 6.15
CA GLY A 194 15.92 -7.96 6.38
C GLY A 194 17.12 -8.88 6.66
N LYS A 195 18.24 -8.67 5.97
CA LYS A 195 19.48 -9.42 6.23
C LYS A 195 20.06 -9.09 7.61
N ASN A 196 20.07 -7.81 8.00
CA ASN A 196 20.54 -7.37 9.30
C ASN A 196 19.68 -7.97 10.43
N GLU A 197 18.33 -7.90 10.31
CA GLU A 197 17.40 -8.49 11.26
C GLU A 197 17.64 -10.00 11.43
N LEU A 198 17.85 -10.72 10.34
CA LEU A 198 18.18 -12.15 10.42
C LEU A 198 19.54 -12.39 11.08
N SER A 199 20.55 -11.54 10.81
CA SER A 199 21.89 -11.67 11.41
C SER A 199 21.88 -11.44 12.92
N ASP A 200 20.97 -10.58 13.41
CA ASP A 200 20.79 -10.35 14.85
C ASP A 200 20.18 -11.58 15.55
N ILE A 201 19.38 -12.38 14.83
CA ILE A 201 18.75 -13.60 15.35
C ILE A 201 19.66 -14.83 15.17
N ILE A 202 20.24 -14.97 13.98
CA ILE A 202 21.08 -16.10 13.58
C ILE A 202 22.36 -15.56 12.93
N PRO A 203 23.41 -15.30 13.69
CA PRO A 203 24.71 -14.92 13.12
C PRO A 203 25.20 -15.98 12.12
N ASP A 204 25.89 -15.55 11.08
CA ASP A 204 26.49 -16.44 10.06
C ASP A 204 25.51 -17.36 9.31
N HIS A 205 24.25 -16.87 9.12
CA HIS A 205 23.17 -17.63 8.48
C HIS A 205 23.42 -18.01 7.00
N GLY A 206 24.38 -17.39 6.32
CA GLY A 206 24.78 -17.74 4.94
C GLY A 206 23.83 -17.29 3.81
N PHE A 207 22.75 -16.55 4.10
CA PHE A 207 21.86 -15.99 3.07
C PHE A 207 22.42 -14.67 2.54
N ASP A 208 22.52 -14.54 1.21
CA ASP A 208 22.97 -13.30 0.55
C ASP A 208 21.88 -12.23 0.53
N THR A 209 20.64 -12.65 0.32
CA THR A 209 19.46 -11.77 0.29
C THR A 209 18.36 -12.34 1.17
N VAL A 210 17.76 -11.48 1.99
CA VAL A 210 16.66 -11.84 2.90
C VAL A 210 15.52 -10.87 2.66
N LYS A 211 14.30 -11.37 2.57
CA LYS A 211 13.12 -10.50 2.52
C LYS A 211 12.88 -9.93 3.92
N PRO A 212 12.64 -8.62 4.07
CA PRO A 212 12.32 -8.04 5.36
C PRO A 212 10.94 -8.52 5.85
N ARG A 213 10.81 -8.63 7.14
CA ARG A 213 9.56 -9.01 7.80
C ARG A 213 8.40 -8.07 7.43
N GLU A 214 8.67 -6.78 7.37
CA GLU A 214 7.70 -5.73 7.04
C GLU A 214 7.06 -5.93 5.65
N LEU A 215 7.81 -6.43 4.68
CA LEU A 215 7.26 -6.77 3.36
C LEU A 215 6.19 -7.86 3.47
N LEU A 216 6.45 -8.90 4.24
CA LEU A 216 5.48 -9.97 4.44
C LEU A 216 4.29 -9.48 5.27
N LEU A 217 4.50 -8.68 6.30
CA LEU A 217 3.44 -8.05 7.10
C LEU A 217 2.53 -7.16 6.24
N TYR A 218 3.10 -6.41 5.29
CA TYR A 218 2.31 -5.61 4.33
C TYR A 218 1.27 -6.45 3.61
N PHE A 219 1.66 -7.62 3.08
CA PHE A 219 0.73 -8.53 2.42
C PHE A 219 -0.21 -9.23 3.41
N LEU A 220 0.33 -9.82 4.47
CA LEU A 220 -0.44 -10.60 5.42
C LEU A 220 -1.54 -9.76 6.07
N ASN A 221 -1.25 -8.54 6.49
CA ASN A 221 -2.25 -7.62 7.05
C ASN A 221 -3.39 -7.33 6.06
N ALA A 222 -3.08 -7.23 4.76
CA ALA A 222 -4.08 -6.94 3.74
C ALA A 222 -4.96 -8.13 3.37
N ILE A 223 -4.40 -9.36 3.43
CA ILE A 223 -5.05 -10.54 2.81
C ILE A 223 -5.42 -11.64 3.79
N THR A 224 -5.06 -11.53 5.08
CA THR A 224 -5.38 -12.55 6.09
C THR A 224 -6.32 -12.01 7.17
N SER A 225 -7.00 -12.93 7.82
CA SER A 225 -7.84 -12.73 8.99
C SER A 225 -7.36 -13.61 10.14
N LYS A 226 -7.86 -13.35 11.34
CA LYS A 226 -7.55 -14.19 12.50
C LYS A 226 -7.93 -15.64 12.22
N ASN A 227 -7.03 -16.58 12.54
CA ASN A 227 -7.14 -18.03 12.32
C ASN A 227 -6.97 -18.50 10.85
N ASP A 228 -6.55 -17.64 9.94
CA ASP A 228 -6.14 -18.08 8.61
C ASP A 228 -4.80 -18.84 8.67
N TYR A 229 -4.61 -19.79 7.75
CA TYR A 229 -3.36 -20.52 7.61
C TYR A 229 -2.46 -19.86 6.57
N VAL A 230 -1.19 -19.70 6.92
CA VAL A 230 -0.13 -19.24 6.01
C VAL A 230 0.80 -20.42 5.74
N PHE A 231 0.95 -20.78 4.46
CA PHE A 231 1.78 -21.90 4.03
C PHE A 231 2.90 -21.40 3.12
N ASP A 232 4.14 -21.60 3.53
CA ASP A 232 5.34 -21.24 2.76
C ASP A 232 6.12 -22.49 2.40
N TYR A 233 6.10 -22.87 1.13
CA TYR A 233 6.81 -24.05 0.62
C TYR A 233 8.17 -23.72 -0.04
N PHE A 234 8.58 -22.45 0.05
CA PHE A 234 9.92 -21.97 -0.29
C PHE A 234 10.51 -21.14 0.86
N ALA A 235 10.44 -21.67 2.06
CA ALA A 235 10.64 -20.94 3.32
C ALA A 235 11.94 -20.11 3.40
N GLY A 236 13.00 -20.49 2.69
CA GLY A 236 14.27 -19.75 2.65
C GLY A 236 14.80 -19.43 4.05
N SER A 237 14.89 -18.14 4.35
CA SER A 237 15.32 -17.63 5.67
C SER A 237 14.26 -17.73 6.78
N GLY A 238 13.06 -18.21 6.49
CA GLY A 238 11.97 -18.31 7.46
C GLY A 238 11.24 -17.00 7.76
N THR A 239 11.42 -15.97 6.95
CA THR A 239 10.81 -14.64 7.16
C THR A 239 9.29 -14.71 7.27
N THR A 240 8.63 -15.59 6.51
CA THR A 240 7.16 -15.77 6.59
C THR A 240 6.75 -16.23 7.98
N ALA A 241 7.43 -17.22 8.55
CA ALA A 241 7.15 -17.70 9.91
C ALA A 241 7.39 -16.59 10.94
N HIS A 242 8.51 -15.84 10.83
CA HIS A 242 8.80 -14.69 11.69
C HIS A 242 7.70 -13.63 11.62
N SER A 243 7.20 -13.31 10.42
CA SER A 243 6.11 -12.35 10.23
C SER A 243 4.82 -12.82 10.91
N VAL A 244 4.43 -14.08 10.74
CA VAL A 244 3.23 -14.66 11.38
C VAL A 244 3.33 -14.64 12.90
N ILE A 245 4.50 -15.00 13.46
CA ILE A 245 4.73 -14.94 14.91
C ILE A 245 4.59 -13.49 15.42
N SER A 246 5.04 -12.50 14.65
CA SER A 246 4.96 -11.08 15.02
C SER A 246 3.54 -10.52 14.98
N MET A 247 2.60 -11.16 14.25
CA MET A 247 1.18 -10.75 14.17
C MET A 247 0.34 -11.32 15.32
N ASN A 248 0.80 -12.36 16.00
CA ASN A 248 0.10 -13.06 17.08
C ASN A 248 0.56 -12.61 18.47
#